data_7de0cacce66f3ae2eaefb416e82421bc
#
_entry.id   7de0cacce66f3ae2eaefb416e82421bc
#
_cell.length_a   1.000
_cell.length_b   1.000
_cell.length_c   1.000
_cell.angle_alpha   90.00
_cell.angle_beta   90.00
_cell.angle_gamma   90.00
#
_symmetry.space_group_name_H-M   'P 1'
#
loop_
_entity.id
_entity.type
_entity.pdbx_description
1 polymer ?
#
loop_
_entity_poly.entity_id
_entity_poly.type
_entity_poly.pdbx_seq_one_letter_code
_entity_poly.pdbx_strand_id
1 'polypeptide(L)'
;VVERSQTDAVSKSPHASDAVDGPADLSLDDIYHLLQTKRRRDVLRYLHEEGGRVRLRDLSEQVAAWEQETAIENLSSNERQRVYISLYQSHLPKLDNHGIVTYDKDRGWVEPTPLVARLRPYLEPPHQAPSSERWPRRYAATIALCGLLLGMIAVGIVPVSGLVGAGLVLVAFATVTGIHAWSTGVFRR
;
A
#
# COMPACT_ATOMS: atom_id res chain seq x y z
N VAL A 1 11.24 1.81 73.05
CA VAL A 1 11.18 0.55 72.35
C VAL A 1 10.99 0.88 70.89
N VAL A 2 12.07 0.59 70.16
CA VAL A 2 12.27 0.89 68.75
C VAL A 2 11.75 -0.28 67.95
N GLU A 3 11.04 -0.03 66.87
CA GLU A 3 10.87 -1.03 65.80
C GLU A 3 11.07 -0.41 64.43
N ARG A 4 12.05 -0.97 63.76
CA ARG A 4 12.44 -0.65 62.37
C ARG A 4 11.46 -1.31 61.42
N SER A 5 10.94 -0.58 60.47
CA SER A 5 10.39 -1.17 59.26
C SER A 5 11.32 -0.89 58.09
N GLN A 6 11.80 -1.95 57.56
CA GLN A 6 12.68 -2.05 56.43
C GLN A 6 11.82 -2.02 55.16
N THR A 7 11.98 -1.00 54.35
CA THR A 7 11.30 -0.92 53.05
C THR A 7 12.22 -1.51 51.98
N ASP A 8 11.76 -2.63 51.47
CA ASP A 8 12.39 -3.30 50.31
C ASP A 8 12.28 -2.42 49.06
N ALA A 9 13.43 -2.00 48.59
CA ALA A 9 13.59 -1.37 47.27
C ALA A 9 13.51 -2.42 46.21
N VAL A 10 12.36 -2.53 45.53
CA VAL A 10 12.20 -3.27 44.28
C VAL A 10 12.96 -2.55 43.20
N SER A 11 14.11 -3.12 42.86
CA SER A 11 14.93 -2.74 41.71
C SER A 11 14.14 -3.00 40.42
N LYS A 12 13.63 -1.93 39.80
CA LYS A 12 13.04 -1.96 38.47
C LYS A 12 14.16 -1.84 37.47
N SER A 13 14.56 -2.97 36.89
CA SER A 13 15.48 -3.02 35.76
C SER A 13 14.94 -2.23 34.59
N PRO A 14 15.72 -1.35 33.97
CA PRO A 14 15.31 -0.73 32.73
C PRO A 14 15.40 -1.77 31.62
N HIS A 15 14.27 -2.13 31.03
CA HIS A 15 14.27 -2.78 29.72
C HIS A 15 14.94 -1.85 28.72
N ALA A 16 16.12 -2.24 28.27
CA ALA A 16 16.74 -1.69 27.09
C ALA A 16 15.88 -2.10 25.90
N SER A 17 14.93 -1.24 25.51
CA SER A 17 14.29 -1.32 24.22
C SER A 17 15.28 -0.76 23.20
N ASP A 18 15.71 -1.62 22.30
CA ASP A 18 16.49 -1.26 21.12
C ASP A 18 15.83 -0.08 20.41
N ALA A 19 16.47 1.07 20.47
CA ALA A 19 16.08 2.26 19.73
C ALA A 19 16.36 2.01 18.25
N VAL A 20 15.37 1.50 17.54
CA VAL A 20 15.32 1.61 16.08
C VAL A 20 15.00 3.06 15.78
N ASP A 21 15.95 3.73 15.11
CA ASP A 21 15.99 5.15 14.76
C ASP A 21 14.80 5.53 13.86
N GLY A 22 13.62 5.69 14.48
CA GLY A 22 12.41 6.28 13.87
C GLY A 22 12.49 7.81 13.87
N PRO A 23 11.55 8.51 13.22
CA PRO A 23 11.48 9.97 13.30
C PRO A 23 11.43 10.36 14.77
N ALA A 24 12.23 11.33 15.17
CA ALA A 24 12.75 11.62 16.51
C ALA A 24 11.78 11.53 17.71
N ASP A 25 10.45 11.43 17.48
CA ASP A 25 9.41 11.35 18.50
C ASP A 25 8.28 10.33 18.21
N LEU A 26 8.35 9.58 17.09
CA LEU A 26 7.34 8.58 16.74
C LEU A 26 7.93 7.17 16.85
N SER A 27 7.30 6.30 17.63
CA SER A 27 7.63 4.89 17.65
C SER A 27 7.26 4.23 16.30
N LEU A 28 7.93 3.13 15.96
CA LEU A 28 7.61 2.38 14.74
C LEU A 28 6.16 1.90 14.74
N ASP A 29 5.61 1.55 15.90
CA ASP A 29 4.23 1.13 16.08
C ASP A 29 3.25 2.29 15.78
N ASP A 30 3.55 3.50 16.24
CA ASP A 30 2.79 4.71 15.91
C ASP A 30 2.77 4.97 14.40
N ILE A 31 3.92 4.80 13.74
CA ILE A 31 4.03 4.95 12.28
C ILE A 31 3.10 3.95 11.58
N TYR A 32 3.17 2.67 11.93
CA TYR A 32 2.30 1.66 11.33
C TYR A 32 0.83 1.94 11.61
N HIS A 33 0.48 2.30 12.85
CA HIS A 33 -0.89 2.64 13.23
C HIS A 33 -1.41 3.88 12.46
N LEU A 34 -0.58 4.89 12.26
CA LEU A 34 -0.94 6.10 11.51
C LEU A 34 -1.10 5.80 10.02
N LEU A 35 -0.23 4.99 9.45
CA LEU A 35 -0.22 4.66 8.02
C LEU A 35 -1.14 3.49 7.64
N GLN A 36 -1.82 2.87 8.58
CA GLN A 36 -2.75 1.77 8.34
C GLN A 36 -3.89 2.14 7.36
N THR A 37 -4.37 3.38 7.41
CA THR A 37 -5.48 3.85 6.61
C THR A 37 -5.00 4.41 5.27
N LYS A 38 -5.55 3.92 4.16
CA LYS A 38 -5.22 4.39 2.79
C LYS A 38 -5.34 5.92 2.67
N ARG A 39 -6.42 6.51 3.18
CA ARG A 39 -6.63 7.97 3.14
C ARG A 39 -5.50 8.76 3.78
N ARG A 40 -4.97 8.33 4.93
CA ARG A 40 -3.84 9.02 5.56
C ARG A 40 -2.58 8.92 4.72
N ARG A 41 -2.33 7.77 4.09
CA ARG A 41 -1.19 7.63 3.16
C ARG A 41 -1.35 8.51 1.93
N ASP A 42 -2.56 8.59 1.36
CA ASP A 42 -2.85 9.43 0.21
C ASP A 42 -2.72 10.94 0.55
N VAL A 43 -3.18 11.37 1.74
CA VAL A 43 -2.95 12.72 2.26
C VAL A 43 -1.46 13.05 2.34
N LEU A 44 -0.67 12.17 2.94
CA LEU A 44 0.77 12.40 3.10
C LEU A 44 1.52 12.38 1.77
N ARG A 45 1.09 11.53 0.83
CA ARG A 45 1.61 11.53 -0.55
C ARG A 45 1.37 12.86 -1.23
N TYR A 46 0.13 13.35 -1.22
CA TYR A 46 -0.23 14.63 -1.81
C TYR A 46 0.56 15.79 -1.22
N LEU A 47 0.65 15.85 0.11
CA LEU A 47 1.43 16.88 0.80
C LEU A 47 2.94 16.80 0.49
N HIS A 48 3.46 15.61 0.27
CA HIS A 48 4.85 15.42 -0.15
C HIS A 48 5.09 15.90 -1.59
N GLU A 49 4.16 15.62 -2.50
CA GLU A 49 4.23 16.02 -3.91
C GLU A 49 4.13 17.54 -4.06
N GLU A 50 3.19 18.18 -3.35
CA GLU A 50 3.00 19.63 -3.38
C GLU A 50 4.11 20.40 -2.64
N GLY A 51 4.72 19.81 -1.63
CA GLY A 51 5.84 20.36 -0.87
C GLY A 51 5.51 21.63 -0.07
N GLY A 52 4.24 22.05 0.01
CA GLY A 52 3.81 23.28 0.61
C GLY A 52 2.44 23.20 1.27
N ARG A 53 1.96 24.36 1.69
CA ARG A 53 0.65 24.54 2.31
C ARG A 53 -0.47 24.39 1.28
N VAL A 54 -1.46 23.54 1.56
CA VAL A 54 -2.59 23.22 0.68
C VAL A 54 -3.93 23.50 1.33
N ARG A 55 -4.97 23.71 0.55
CA ARG A 55 -6.34 23.80 1.08
C ARG A 55 -6.91 22.40 1.30
N LEU A 56 -7.63 22.22 2.41
CA LEU A 56 -8.36 20.99 2.71
C LEU A 56 -9.30 20.57 1.56
N ARG A 57 -9.93 21.53 0.89
CA ARG A 57 -10.81 21.26 -0.23
C ARG A 57 -10.05 20.57 -1.37
N ASP A 58 -8.93 21.15 -1.81
CA ASP A 58 -8.14 20.64 -2.94
C ASP A 58 -7.55 19.26 -2.59
N LEU A 59 -7.03 19.12 -1.37
CA LEU A 59 -6.55 17.86 -0.82
C LEU A 59 -7.66 16.79 -0.82
N SER A 60 -8.87 17.14 -0.39
CA SER A 60 -10.00 16.18 -0.31
C SER A 60 -10.49 15.75 -1.68
N GLU A 61 -10.50 16.64 -2.67
CA GLU A 61 -10.89 16.33 -4.05
C GLU A 61 -9.87 15.39 -4.69
N GLN A 62 -8.57 15.62 -4.48
CA GLN A 62 -7.52 14.74 -5.00
C GLN A 62 -7.55 13.35 -4.36
N VAL A 63 -7.71 13.28 -3.04
CA VAL A 63 -7.83 11.99 -2.34
C VAL A 63 -9.08 11.24 -2.79
N ALA A 64 -10.21 11.94 -3.00
CA ALA A 64 -11.43 11.32 -3.53
C ALA A 64 -11.23 10.78 -4.95
N ALA A 65 -10.54 11.51 -5.82
CA ALA A 65 -10.21 11.08 -7.18
C ALA A 65 -9.37 9.79 -7.18
N TRP A 66 -8.36 9.70 -6.30
CA TRP A 66 -7.54 8.50 -6.15
C TRP A 66 -8.32 7.31 -5.56
N GLU A 67 -9.29 7.57 -4.65
CA GLU A 67 -10.12 6.49 -4.09
C GLU A 67 -11.11 5.91 -5.11
N GLN A 68 -11.61 6.74 -6.00
CA GLN A 68 -12.57 6.35 -7.04
C GLN A 68 -11.92 5.98 -8.38
N GLU A 69 -10.57 6.04 -8.45
CA GLU A 69 -9.79 5.79 -9.68
C GLU A 69 -10.31 6.61 -10.87
N THR A 70 -10.67 7.86 -10.63
CA THR A 70 -11.27 8.76 -11.61
C THR A 70 -10.62 10.14 -11.60
N ALA A 71 -10.92 10.97 -12.61
CA ALA A 71 -10.50 12.35 -12.63
C ALA A 71 -11.36 13.21 -11.67
N ILE A 72 -10.79 14.31 -11.16
CA ILE A 72 -11.47 15.21 -10.21
C ILE A 72 -12.79 15.74 -10.78
N GLU A 73 -12.84 15.99 -12.09
CA GLU A 73 -14.01 16.53 -12.79
C GLU A 73 -15.20 15.56 -12.77
N ASN A 74 -14.94 14.27 -12.70
CA ASN A 74 -15.96 13.21 -12.73
C ASN A 74 -16.48 12.83 -11.34
N LEU A 75 -15.93 13.41 -10.27
CA LEU A 75 -16.38 13.15 -8.91
C LEU A 75 -17.77 13.72 -8.66
N SER A 76 -18.64 12.92 -8.08
CA SER A 76 -19.94 13.38 -7.58
C SER A 76 -19.77 14.26 -6.32
N SER A 77 -20.76 15.10 -6.06
CA SER A 77 -20.79 15.92 -4.83
C SER A 77 -20.75 15.09 -3.55
N ASN A 78 -21.39 13.92 -3.55
CA ASN A 78 -21.42 13.03 -2.39
C ASN A 78 -20.04 12.41 -2.10
N GLU A 79 -19.28 12.05 -3.13
CA GLU A 79 -17.93 11.48 -2.98
C GLU A 79 -16.99 12.53 -2.42
N ARG A 80 -16.99 13.76 -2.96
CA ARG A 80 -16.23 14.89 -2.45
C ARG A 80 -16.55 15.18 -0.99
N GLN A 81 -17.84 15.30 -0.67
CA GLN A 81 -18.29 15.62 0.69
C GLN A 81 -17.91 14.54 1.69
N ARG A 82 -18.05 13.26 1.35
CA ARG A 82 -17.72 12.14 2.23
C ARG A 82 -16.23 12.13 2.59
N VAL A 83 -15.35 12.34 1.61
CA VAL A 83 -13.91 12.39 1.86
C VAL A 83 -13.55 13.65 2.64
N TYR A 84 -14.10 14.82 2.27
CA TYR A 84 -13.88 16.06 2.98
C TYR A 84 -14.23 15.95 4.48
N ILE A 85 -15.41 15.46 4.80
CA ILE A 85 -15.86 15.29 6.20
C ILE A 85 -14.94 14.33 6.95
N SER A 86 -14.57 13.23 6.33
CA SER A 86 -13.68 12.23 6.95
C SER A 86 -12.28 12.81 7.24
N LEU A 87 -11.72 13.59 6.30
CA LEU A 87 -10.44 14.27 6.52
C LEU A 87 -10.54 15.33 7.62
N TYR A 88 -11.59 16.16 7.56
CA TYR A 88 -11.84 17.24 8.51
C TYR A 88 -12.02 16.75 9.95
N GLN A 89 -12.80 15.67 10.13
CA GLN A 89 -13.18 15.20 11.48
C GLN A 89 -12.18 14.23 12.11
N SER A 90 -11.51 13.42 11.31
CA SER A 90 -10.76 12.27 11.84
C SER A 90 -9.30 12.22 11.42
N HIS A 91 -9.03 12.31 10.12
CA HIS A 91 -7.69 12.00 9.63
C HIS A 91 -6.70 13.14 9.86
N LEU A 92 -7.07 14.37 9.53
CA LEU A 92 -6.18 15.53 9.72
C LEU A 92 -5.94 15.85 11.19
N PRO A 93 -6.95 15.89 12.09
CA PRO A 93 -6.70 16.08 13.50
C PRO A 93 -5.77 15.01 14.09
N LYS A 94 -5.89 13.77 13.63
CA LYS A 94 -4.99 12.71 14.08
C LYS A 94 -3.55 12.91 13.61
N LEU A 95 -3.32 13.32 12.36
CA LEU A 95 -1.98 13.62 11.85
C LEU A 95 -1.38 14.86 12.51
N ASP A 96 -2.18 15.86 12.79
CA ASP A 96 -1.80 17.09 13.51
C ASP A 96 -1.36 16.80 14.94
N ASN A 97 -2.14 16.00 15.69
CA ASN A 97 -1.82 15.59 17.06
C ASN A 97 -0.48 14.82 17.17
N HIS A 98 -0.03 14.20 16.09
CA HIS A 98 1.28 13.52 16.03
C HIS A 98 2.38 14.40 15.39
N GLY A 99 2.09 15.67 15.14
CA GLY A 99 3.05 16.62 14.58
C GLY A 99 3.50 16.35 13.16
N ILE A 100 2.79 15.48 12.42
CA ILE A 100 3.13 15.12 11.04
C ILE A 100 2.70 16.22 10.08
N VAL A 101 1.57 16.86 10.34
CA VAL A 101 1.08 18.02 9.61
C VAL A 101 0.72 19.13 10.59
N THR A 102 0.63 20.36 10.12
CA THR A 102 0.01 21.47 10.85
C THR A 102 -1.35 21.74 10.21
N TYR A 103 -2.42 21.56 10.98
CA TYR A 103 -3.78 21.70 10.47
C TYR A 103 -4.52 22.89 11.10
N ASP A 104 -4.67 23.98 10.29
CA ASP A 104 -5.53 25.11 10.66
C ASP A 104 -6.97 24.80 10.28
N LYS A 105 -7.73 24.31 11.27
CA LYS A 105 -9.10 23.85 11.09
C LYS A 105 -10.06 24.97 10.70
N ASP A 106 -9.84 26.19 11.23
CA ASP A 106 -10.74 27.33 11.03
C ASP A 106 -10.60 27.90 9.62
N ARG A 107 -9.39 27.89 9.10
CA ARG A 107 -9.07 28.39 7.76
C ARG A 107 -9.06 27.31 6.69
N GLY A 108 -9.09 26.04 7.11
CA GLY A 108 -9.03 24.89 6.19
C GLY A 108 -7.69 24.72 5.49
N TRP A 109 -6.59 25.03 6.17
CA TRP A 109 -5.24 24.88 5.63
C TRP A 109 -4.50 23.71 6.28
N VAL A 110 -3.76 23.00 5.44
CA VAL A 110 -2.90 21.86 5.86
C VAL A 110 -1.50 22.12 5.34
N GLU A 111 -0.51 22.01 6.22
CA GLU A 111 0.89 22.22 5.91
C GLU A 111 1.72 20.99 6.35
N PRO A 112 2.59 20.43 5.50
CA PRO A 112 3.45 19.33 5.88
C PRO A 112 4.56 19.81 6.83
N THR A 113 4.83 19.03 7.87
CA THR A 113 6.03 19.22 8.68
C THR A 113 7.22 18.44 8.09
N PRO A 114 8.47 18.67 8.54
CA PRO A 114 9.62 17.88 8.11
C PRO A 114 9.47 16.37 8.34
N LEU A 115 8.56 15.94 9.23
CA LEU A 115 8.27 14.53 9.48
C LEU A 115 7.64 13.83 8.27
N VAL A 116 6.89 14.54 7.42
CA VAL A 116 6.31 13.95 6.18
C VAL A 116 7.42 13.41 5.28
N ALA A 117 8.52 14.14 5.11
CA ALA A 117 9.65 13.68 4.32
C ALA A 117 10.32 12.42 4.90
N ARG A 118 10.37 12.31 6.23
CA ARG A 118 10.90 11.11 6.92
C ARG A 118 9.99 9.90 6.79
N LEU A 119 8.68 10.10 6.65
CA LEU A 119 7.70 9.03 6.45
C LEU A 119 7.67 8.49 5.01
N ARG A 120 8.32 9.15 4.06
CA ARG A 120 8.36 8.74 2.65
C ARG A 120 8.66 7.25 2.43
N PRO A 121 9.69 6.63 3.06
CA PRO A 121 9.98 5.21 2.86
C PRO A 121 8.82 4.27 3.24
N TYR A 122 7.92 4.73 4.12
CA TYR A 122 6.74 3.99 4.57
C TYR A 122 5.49 4.31 3.74
N LEU A 123 5.50 5.40 2.98
CA LEU A 123 4.39 5.81 2.10
C LEU A 123 4.48 5.15 0.73
N GLU A 124 5.69 4.95 0.24
CA GLU A 124 5.90 4.18 -0.96
C GLU A 124 5.52 2.73 -0.65
N PRO A 125 4.52 2.15 -1.36
CA PRO A 125 4.30 0.71 -1.22
C PRO A 125 5.66 0.05 -1.52
N PRO A 126 6.08 -0.96 -0.72
CA PRO A 126 7.33 -1.66 -0.96
C PRO A 126 7.31 -2.07 -2.42
N HIS A 127 8.18 -1.42 -3.23
CA HIS A 127 8.23 -1.41 -4.69
C HIS A 127 7.12 -2.27 -5.26
N GLN A 128 6.08 -1.68 -5.84
CA GLN A 128 5.07 -2.44 -6.55
C GLN A 128 5.85 -3.38 -7.46
N ALA A 129 5.97 -4.61 -7.00
CA ALA A 129 6.42 -5.69 -7.88
C ALA A 129 5.61 -5.49 -9.15
N PRO A 130 6.22 -5.35 -10.33
CA PRO A 130 5.60 -4.88 -11.56
C PRO A 130 4.28 -5.61 -11.70
N SER A 131 3.21 -4.84 -11.58
CA SER A 131 1.80 -5.20 -11.44
C SER A 131 1.50 -6.67 -11.72
N SER A 132 1.19 -7.44 -10.68
CA SER A 132 0.76 -8.84 -10.80
C SER A 132 -0.47 -9.02 -11.70
N GLU A 133 -1.14 -7.93 -12.07
CA GLU A 133 -2.31 -7.91 -12.96
C GLU A 133 -2.03 -8.39 -14.41
N ARG A 134 -0.79 -8.32 -14.88
CA ARG A 134 -0.44 -8.83 -16.22
C ARG A 134 -0.34 -10.35 -16.26
N TRP A 135 -0.06 -10.98 -15.13
CA TRP A 135 0.12 -12.43 -15.04
C TRP A 135 -1.18 -13.21 -15.21
N PRO A 136 -2.31 -12.86 -14.55
CA PRO A 136 -3.60 -13.51 -14.79
C PRO A 136 -4.00 -13.49 -16.26
N ARG A 137 -3.79 -12.36 -16.95
CA ARG A 137 -4.08 -12.23 -18.39
C ARG A 137 -3.20 -13.12 -19.25
N ARG A 138 -1.91 -13.27 -18.92
CA ARG A 138 -0.99 -14.16 -19.64
C ARG A 138 -1.36 -15.61 -19.44
N TYR A 139 -1.70 -16.03 -18.23
CA TYR A 139 -2.20 -17.38 -17.96
C TYR A 139 -3.54 -17.64 -18.67
N ALA A 140 -4.47 -16.71 -18.64
CA ALA A 140 -5.75 -16.83 -19.35
C ALA A 140 -5.55 -16.96 -20.87
N ALA A 141 -4.67 -16.18 -21.46
CA ALA A 141 -4.32 -16.28 -22.88
C ALA A 141 -3.68 -17.65 -23.21
N THR A 142 -2.77 -18.14 -22.37
CA THR A 142 -2.15 -19.46 -22.56
C THR A 142 -3.18 -20.58 -22.49
N ILE A 143 -4.07 -20.54 -21.50
CA ILE A 143 -5.16 -21.53 -21.34
C ILE A 143 -6.08 -21.50 -22.56
N ALA A 144 -6.50 -20.31 -23.02
CA ALA A 144 -7.35 -20.16 -24.19
C ALA A 144 -6.69 -20.71 -25.45
N LEU A 145 -5.41 -20.42 -25.67
CA LEU A 145 -4.65 -20.91 -26.82
C LEU A 145 -4.48 -22.44 -26.80
N CYS A 146 -4.14 -23.01 -25.62
CA CYS A 146 -4.04 -24.44 -25.44
C CYS A 146 -5.38 -25.16 -25.66
N GLY A 147 -6.47 -24.57 -25.14
CA GLY A 147 -7.82 -25.10 -25.33
C GLY A 147 -8.25 -25.08 -26.81
N LEU A 148 -7.94 -24.00 -27.54
CA LEU A 148 -8.19 -23.91 -28.96
C LEU A 148 -7.41 -24.96 -29.76
N LEU A 149 -6.14 -25.14 -29.44
CA LEU A 149 -5.28 -26.15 -30.09
C LEU A 149 -5.82 -27.57 -29.88
N LEU A 150 -6.17 -27.91 -28.62
CA LEU A 150 -6.76 -29.22 -28.30
C LEU A 150 -8.10 -29.43 -29.01
N GLY A 151 -8.93 -28.39 -29.07
CA GLY A 151 -10.20 -28.42 -29.81
C GLY A 151 -10.00 -28.70 -31.31
N MET A 152 -9.03 -28.04 -31.94
CA MET A 152 -8.69 -28.26 -33.35
C MET A 152 -8.17 -29.68 -33.61
N ILE A 153 -7.38 -30.25 -32.72
CA ILE A 153 -6.92 -31.63 -32.77
C ILE A 153 -8.10 -32.61 -32.63
N ALA A 154 -9.01 -32.36 -31.66
CA ALA A 154 -10.16 -33.21 -31.44
C ALA A 154 -11.14 -33.26 -32.60
N VAL A 155 -11.31 -32.13 -33.33
CA VAL A 155 -12.17 -32.03 -34.52
C VAL A 155 -11.44 -32.56 -35.78
N GLY A 156 -10.16 -32.94 -35.67
CA GLY A 156 -9.38 -33.48 -36.81
C GLY A 156 -8.87 -32.46 -37.81
N ILE A 157 -8.94 -31.16 -37.48
CA ILE A 157 -8.40 -30.08 -38.34
C ILE A 157 -6.85 -30.14 -38.37
N VAL A 158 -6.24 -30.50 -37.23
CA VAL A 158 -4.80 -30.69 -37.12
C VAL A 158 -4.50 -32.18 -36.98
N PRO A 159 -3.84 -32.81 -37.99
CA PRO A 159 -3.60 -34.26 -38.00
C PRO A 159 -2.40 -34.63 -37.12
N VAL A 160 -2.52 -34.39 -35.82
CA VAL A 160 -1.48 -34.71 -34.80
C VAL A 160 -2.07 -35.70 -33.81
N SER A 161 -1.27 -36.70 -33.41
CA SER A 161 -1.74 -37.65 -32.38
C SER A 161 -2.01 -36.93 -31.08
N GLY A 162 -3.06 -37.33 -30.33
CA GLY A 162 -3.44 -36.73 -29.06
C GLY A 162 -2.29 -36.67 -28.02
N LEU A 163 -1.37 -37.66 -28.07
CA LEU A 163 -0.16 -37.66 -27.22
C LEU A 163 0.79 -36.51 -27.54
N VAL A 164 1.00 -36.18 -28.82
CA VAL A 164 1.85 -35.06 -29.23
C VAL A 164 1.18 -33.72 -28.83
N GLY A 165 -0.13 -33.62 -29.01
CA GLY A 165 -0.89 -32.44 -28.58
C GLY A 165 -0.81 -32.20 -27.07
N ALA A 166 -0.95 -33.24 -26.27
CA ALA A 166 -0.78 -33.17 -24.81
C ALA A 166 0.65 -32.74 -24.41
N GLY A 167 1.67 -33.26 -25.10
CA GLY A 167 3.06 -32.85 -24.89
C GLY A 167 3.30 -31.36 -25.15
N LEU A 168 2.74 -30.82 -26.23
CA LEU A 168 2.86 -29.40 -26.60
C LEU A 168 2.20 -28.50 -25.53
N VAL A 169 1.03 -28.91 -24.98
CA VAL A 169 0.36 -28.16 -23.91
C VAL A 169 1.21 -28.15 -22.64
N LEU A 170 1.80 -29.28 -22.25
CA LEU A 170 2.68 -29.37 -21.09
C LEU A 170 3.92 -28.47 -21.24
N VAL A 171 4.55 -28.46 -22.41
CA VAL A 171 5.71 -27.60 -22.70
C VAL A 171 5.32 -26.13 -22.63
N ALA A 172 4.17 -25.74 -23.21
CA ALA A 172 3.69 -24.37 -23.14
C ALA A 172 3.43 -23.92 -21.69
N PHE A 173 2.82 -24.78 -20.88
CA PHE A 173 2.56 -24.47 -19.46
C PHE A 173 3.88 -24.39 -18.65
N ALA A 174 4.80 -25.30 -18.88
CA ALA A 174 6.11 -25.33 -18.22
C ALA A 174 6.94 -24.08 -18.55
N THR A 175 6.92 -23.61 -19.79
CA THR A 175 7.62 -22.38 -20.19
C THR A 175 7.04 -21.15 -19.55
N VAL A 176 5.70 -20.98 -19.53
CA VAL A 176 5.05 -19.84 -18.88
C VAL A 176 5.32 -19.85 -17.37
N THR A 177 5.25 -21.02 -16.74
CA THR A 177 5.53 -21.17 -15.30
C THR A 177 7.00 -20.92 -14.99
N GLY A 178 7.92 -21.38 -15.82
CA GLY A 178 9.36 -21.14 -15.69
C GLY A 178 9.72 -19.66 -15.80
N ILE A 179 9.13 -18.94 -16.78
CA ILE A 179 9.31 -17.50 -16.94
C ILE A 179 8.74 -16.75 -15.72
N HIS A 180 7.60 -17.20 -15.21
CA HIS A 180 7.00 -16.62 -14.01
C HIS A 180 7.93 -16.79 -12.79
N ALA A 181 8.39 -18.02 -12.53
CA ALA A 181 9.28 -18.31 -11.41
C ALA A 181 10.61 -17.53 -11.50
N TRP A 182 11.14 -17.36 -12.71
CA TRP A 182 12.32 -16.54 -12.94
C TRP A 182 12.06 -15.07 -12.65
N SER A 183 10.92 -14.53 -13.11
CA SER A 183 10.56 -13.11 -12.93
C SER A 183 10.23 -12.76 -11.47
N THR A 184 9.74 -13.71 -10.68
CA THR A 184 9.43 -13.54 -9.24
C THR A 184 10.64 -13.76 -8.35
N GLY A 185 11.81 -14.10 -8.91
CA GLY A 185 13.06 -14.24 -8.17
C GLY A 185 13.14 -15.45 -7.25
N VAL A 186 12.27 -16.44 -7.41
CA VAL A 186 12.25 -17.68 -6.60
C VAL A 186 13.59 -18.42 -6.66
N PHE A 187 14.36 -18.27 -7.73
CA PHE A 187 15.69 -18.88 -7.92
C PHE A 187 16.87 -17.94 -7.57
N ARG A 188 16.62 -16.74 -7.05
CA ARG A 188 17.68 -15.85 -6.55
C ARG A 188 17.82 -16.02 -5.03
N ARG A 189 18.36 -17.11 -4.61
CA ARG A 189 18.98 -17.28 -3.28
C ARG A 189 20.45 -17.58 -3.44
#